data_78d2310dae2def2bec66ecf666fab16f
#
_entry.id   78d2310dae2def2bec66ecf666fab16f
#
_cell.length_a   1.000
_cell.length_b   1.000
_cell.length_c   1.000
_cell.angle_alpha   90.00
_cell.angle_beta   90.00
_cell.angle_gamma   90.00
#
_symmetry.space_group_name_H-M   'P 1'
#
loop_
_entity.id
_entity.type
_entity.pdbx_description
1 polymer ?
#
loop_
_entity_poly.entity_id
_entity_poly.type
_entity_poly.pdbx_seq_one_letter_code
_entity_poly.pdbx_strand_id
1 'polypeptide(L)'
;MLKDLFSLVTIVALLFSSCSKSDEEENSDEPQPTKQTAYFGVNLSGAEFGNVYPGVDGTHYGYPTEKDLDYFKAKGLYLVRFPFRWERIQPTMNGELNATELAKMKKFVKAAEDRNIQILLDMHNFGRGIA
;
A
#
# COMPACT_ATOMS: atom_id res chain seq x y z
N MET A 1 75.40 -11.29 -27.38
CA MET A 1 75.02 -10.39 -26.26
C MET A 1 73.86 -9.44 -26.55
N LEU A 2 73.30 -9.40 -27.73
CA LEU A 2 72.20 -8.47 -28.05
C LEU A 2 70.85 -9.17 -28.21
N LYS A 3 70.83 -10.50 -28.25
CA LYS A 3 69.57 -11.33 -28.38
C LYS A 3 68.89 -11.64 -27.05
N ASP A 4 69.63 -11.62 -25.96
CA ASP A 4 69.12 -11.94 -24.64
C ASP A 4 68.42 -10.75 -23.97
N LEU A 5 68.71 -9.53 -24.43
CA LEU A 5 68.10 -8.30 -23.88
C LEU A 5 66.67 -8.09 -24.39
N PHE A 6 66.35 -8.61 -25.61
CA PHE A 6 65.02 -8.51 -26.16
C PHE A 6 64.04 -9.53 -25.55
N SER A 7 64.53 -10.63 -25.04
CA SER A 7 63.69 -11.67 -24.41
C SER A 7 63.18 -11.23 -23.03
N LEU A 8 63.90 -10.41 -22.32
CA LEU A 8 63.55 -9.97 -20.97
C LEU A 8 62.54 -8.83 -20.96
N VAL A 9 62.53 -8.00 -22.02
CA VAL A 9 61.55 -6.89 -22.15
C VAL A 9 60.14 -7.37 -22.52
N THR A 10 60.06 -8.51 -23.21
CA THR A 10 58.76 -9.05 -23.68
C THR A 10 57.98 -9.73 -22.56
N ILE A 11 58.67 -10.22 -21.49
CA ILE A 11 58.01 -10.90 -20.36
C ILE A 11 57.43 -9.91 -19.36
N VAL A 12 58.00 -8.70 -19.24
CA VAL A 12 57.50 -7.69 -18.28
C VAL A 12 56.26 -6.98 -18.80
N ALA A 13 56.02 -6.96 -20.14
CA ALA A 13 54.83 -6.30 -20.75
C ALA A 13 53.52 -7.11 -20.60
N LEU A 14 53.56 -8.37 -20.16
CA LEU A 14 52.37 -9.24 -20.04
C LEU A 14 51.75 -9.29 -18.67
N LEU A 15 52.26 -8.57 -17.67
CA LEU A 15 51.74 -8.60 -16.29
C LEU A 15 50.87 -7.39 -15.91
N PHE A 16 50.59 -6.45 -16.83
CA PHE A 16 49.71 -5.30 -16.56
C PHE A 16 48.38 -5.33 -17.32
N SER A 17 47.98 -6.48 -17.82
CA SER A 17 46.71 -6.62 -18.52
C SER A 17 45.74 -7.48 -17.73
N SER A 18 45.36 -7.03 -16.52
CA SER A 18 44.24 -7.60 -15.81
C SER A 18 43.71 -6.62 -14.77
N CYS A 19 42.96 -5.66 -15.19
CA CYS A 19 41.84 -5.04 -14.48
C CYS A 19 41.07 -4.15 -15.46
N SER A 20 40.45 -4.81 -16.44
CA SER A 20 39.32 -4.23 -17.12
C SER A 20 38.12 -4.47 -16.24
N LYS A 21 37.75 -3.47 -15.44
CA LYS A 21 36.43 -3.38 -14.85
C LYS A 21 35.47 -3.31 -16.04
N SER A 22 34.77 -4.39 -16.33
CA SER A 22 33.56 -4.33 -17.11
C SER A 22 32.58 -3.47 -16.31
N ASP A 23 32.37 -2.25 -16.73
CA ASP A 23 31.19 -1.50 -16.36
C ASP A 23 30.02 -2.25 -17.00
N GLU A 24 29.51 -3.26 -16.29
CA GLU A 24 28.16 -3.72 -16.49
C GLU A 24 27.31 -2.53 -16.09
N GLU A 25 26.77 -1.83 -17.06
CA GLU A 25 25.60 -0.98 -16.86
C GLU A 25 24.51 -1.91 -16.36
N GLU A 26 24.40 -1.98 -15.03
CA GLU A 26 23.26 -2.55 -14.33
C GLU A 26 22.07 -1.66 -14.71
N ASN A 27 21.39 -2.08 -15.78
CA ASN A 27 20.10 -1.52 -16.17
C ASN A 27 19.10 -1.89 -15.07
N SER A 28 19.16 -1.15 -13.96
CA SER A 28 18.22 -1.28 -12.87
C SER A 28 16.92 -0.58 -13.24
N ASP A 29 16.11 -1.22 -14.10
CA ASP A 29 14.68 -0.94 -14.24
C ASP A 29 13.87 -1.42 -13.00
N GLU A 30 14.54 -1.73 -11.89
CA GLU A 30 13.86 -1.85 -10.63
C GLU A 30 13.40 -0.46 -10.20
N PRO A 31 12.09 -0.25 -9.98
CA PRO A 31 11.60 1.03 -9.49
C PRO A 31 12.30 1.32 -8.16
N GLN A 32 13.21 2.28 -8.17
CA GLN A 32 13.87 2.77 -6.96
C GLN A 32 12.78 3.04 -5.93
N PRO A 33 12.93 2.56 -4.68
CA PRO A 33 11.95 2.83 -3.64
C PRO A 33 11.81 4.33 -3.53
N THR A 34 10.69 4.84 -4.05
CA THR A 34 10.36 6.25 -3.93
C THR A 34 10.44 6.60 -2.46
N LYS A 35 11.23 7.61 -2.12
CA LYS A 35 11.40 8.11 -0.75
C LYS A 35 10.01 8.21 -0.14
N GLN A 36 9.71 7.30 0.78
CA GLN A 36 8.39 7.22 1.38
C GLN A 36 8.16 8.50 2.16
N THR A 37 7.41 9.41 1.57
CA THR A 37 6.96 10.61 2.26
C THR A 37 6.04 10.17 3.38
N ALA A 38 6.22 10.72 4.58
CA ALA A 38 5.33 10.41 5.69
C ALA A 38 3.88 10.74 5.29
N TYR A 39 3.01 9.73 5.35
CA TYR A 39 1.60 9.93 5.05
C TYR A 39 0.90 10.44 6.29
N PHE A 40 0.32 11.63 6.20
CA PHE A 40 -0.61 12.14 7.20
C PHE A 40 -2.02 11.75 6.81
N GLY A 41 -2.79 11.26 7.76
CA GLY A 41 -4.11 10.75 7.51
C GLY A 41 -5.09 11.02 8.63
N VAL A 42 -6.30 10.56 8.45
CA VAL A 42 -7.40 10.72 9.38
C VAL A 42 -8.13 9.40 9.58
N ASN A 43 -8.69 9.22 10.77
CA ASN A 43 -9.63 8.16 11.04
C ASN A 43 -11.05 8.64 10.72
N LEU A 44 -11.70 8.03 9.74
CA LEU A 44 -13.11 8.27 9.41
C LEU A 44 -13.95 7.15 10.00
N SER A 45 -14.33 7.34 11.24
CA SER A 45 -15.19 6.43 12.01
C SER A 45 -16.65 6.53 11.56
N GLY A 46 -17.41 5.46 11.82
CA GLY A 46 -18.84 5.41 11.55
C GLY A 46 -19.35 4.01 11.25
N ALA A 47 -18.72 3.30 10.34
CA ALA A 47 -19.14 1.96 9.94
C ALA A 47 -18.86 0.86 11.00
N GLU A 48 -18.08 1.16 12.03
CA GLU A 48 -17.84 0.30 13.20
C GLU A 48 -18.77 0.60 14.38
N PHE A 49 -19.51 1.71 14.34
CA PHE A 49 -20.32 2.17 15.48
C PHE A 49 -21.52 1.25 15.77
N GLY A 50 -22.08 1.44 16.97
CA GLY A 50 -23.27 0.74 17.45
C GLY A 50 -23.03 -0.70 17.87
N ASN A 51 -23.98 -1.20 18.66
CA ASN A 51 -23.93 -2.55 19.26
C ASN A 51 -25.03 -3.47 18.70
N VAL A 52 -25.71 -3.04 17.65
CA VAL A 52 -26.72 -3.84 16.94
C VAL A 52 -26.11 -4.43 15.69
N TYR A 53 -26.16 -5.76 15.56
CA TYR A 53 -25.56 -6.48 14.44
C TYR A 53 -26.61 -7.33 13.70
N PRO A 54 -26.61 -7.31 12.37
CA PRO A 54 -25.79 -6.47 11.48
C PRO A 54 -26.11 -4.97 11.58
N GLY A 55 -27.25 -4.58 12.14
CA GLY A 55 -27.71 -3.21 12.28
C GLY A 55 -28.31 -2.64 10.98
N VAL A 56 -28.67 -1.37 11.05
CA VAL A 56 -29.25 -0.60 9.93
C VAL A 56 -28.41 0.65 9.71
N ASP A 57 -27.91 0.84 8.51
CA ASP A 57 -27.18 2.03 8.10
C ASP A 57 -28.07 3.29 8.22
N GLY A 58 -27.49 4.37 8.68
CA GLY A 58 -28.19 5.62 8.99
C GLY A 58 -28.91 5.63 10.33
N THR A 59 -29.02 4.47 11.02
CA THR A 59 -29.68 4.35 12.33
C THR A 59 -28.71 3.87 13.42
N HIS A 60 -28.03 2.77 13.19
CA HIS A 60 -27.13 2.15 14.16
C HIS A 60 -25.66 2.45 13.88
N TYR A 61 -25.34 2.74 12.62
CA TYR A 61 -24.02 3.11 12.13
C TYR A 61 -24.16 3.95 10.86
N GLY A 62 -23.07 4.42 10.29
CA GLY A 62 -23.10 5.15 9.02
C GLY A 62 -21.77 5.06 8.28
N TYR A 63 -21.83 5.14 6.97
CA TYR A 63 -20.64 5.27 6.16
C TYR A 63 -20.23 6.74 6.02
N PRO A 64 -18.93 7.06 6.05
CA PRO A 64 -18.45 8.38 5.65
C PRO A 64 -18.88 8.71 4.22
N THR A 65 -19.01 9.97 3.92
CA THR A 65 -19.50 10.46 2.64
C THR A 65 -18.36 10.92 1.74
N GLU A 66 -18.67 11.12 0.45
CA GLU A 66 -17.73 11.71 -0.50
C GLU A 66 -17.33 13.14 -0.09
N LYS A 67 -18.22 13.89 0.58
CA LYS A 67 -17.92 15.23 1.10
C LYS A 67 -16.85 15.21 2.18
N ASP A 68 -16.82 14.16 3.00
CA ASP A 68 -15.77 13.99 4.01
C ASP A 68 -14.42 13.78 3.32
N LEU A 69 -14.37 12.98 2.27
CA LEU A 69 -13.16 12.78 1.47
C LEU A 69 -12.69 14.08 0.81
N ASP A 70 -13.61 14.86 0.23
CA ASP A 70 -13.30 16.16 -0.38
C ASP A 70 -12.74 17.14 0.64
N TYR A 71 -13.32 17.16 1.84
CA TYR A 71 -12.84 18.02 2.93
C TYR A 71 -11.41 17.68 3.35
N PHE A 72 -11.11 16.40 3.59
CA PHE A 72 -9.79 15.99 4.03
C PHE A 72 -8.74 16.12 2.93
N LYS A 73 -9.09 15.80 1.67
CA LYS A 73 -8.23 16.08 0.52
C LYS A 73 -7.83 17.56 0.44
N ALA A 74 -8.78 18.48 0.64
CA ALA A 74 -8.52 19.92 0.64
C ALA A 74 -7.59 20.36 1.79
N LYS A 75 -7.44 19.53 2.84
CA LYS A 75 -6.49 19.74 3.95
C LYS A 75 -5.14 19.04 3.71
N GLY A 76 -4.92 18.42 2.57
CA GLY A 76 -3.68 17.68 2.25
C GLY A 76 -3.57 16.33 2.93
N LEU A 77 -4.68 15.76 3.39
CA LEU A 77 -4.71 14.44 4.05
C LEU A 77 -5.13 13.38 3.03
N TYR A 78 -4.19 12.55 2.62
CA TYR A 78 -4.36 11.55 1.55
C TYR A 78 -4.37 10.11 2.05
N LEU A 79 -4.46 9.90 3.36
CA LEU A 79 -4.61 8.59 3.98
C LEU A 79 -5.83 8.60 4.91
N VAL A 80 -6.74 7.67 4.70
CA VAL A 80 -7.93 7.49 5.54
C VAL A 80 -7.93 6.08 6.12
N ARG A 81 -7.95 5.97 7.45
CA ARG A 81 -8.30 4.72 8.10
C ARG A 81 -9.83 4.63 8.14
N PHE A 82 -10.36 3.55 7.58
CA PHE A 82 -11.78 3.27 7.51
C PHE A 82 -12.10 2.01 8.34
N PRO A 83 -12.52 2.19 9.61
CA PRO A 83 -12.92 1.07 10.45
C PRO A 83 -14.34 0.60 10.13
N PHE A 84 -14.54 -0.71 10.18
CA PHE A 84 -15.84 -1.35 9.96
C PHE A 84 -16.00 -2.61 10.80
N ARG A 85 -17.23 -3.09 10.97
CA ARG A 85 -17.51 -4.36 11.61
C ARG A 85 -17.71 -5.46 10.58
N TRP A 86 -17.01 -6.59 10.80
CA TRP A 86 -17.12 -7.73 9.90
C TRP A 86 -18.54 -8.31 9.87
N GLU A 87 -19.24 -8.29 10.98
CA GLU A 87 -20.61 -8.80 11.11
C GLU A 87 -21.64 -8.09 10.22
N ARG A 88 -21.31 -6.91 9.70
CA ARG A 88 -22.14 -6.23 8.70
C ARG A 88 -21.88 -6.76 7.30
N ILE A 89 -20.64 -7.13 7.05
CA ILE A 89 -20.21 -7.69 5.75
C ILE A 89 -20.58 -9.18 5.67
N GLN A 90 -20.40 -9.94 6.75
CA GLN A 90 -20.74 -11.36 6.84
C GLN A 90 -21.57 -11.61 8.10
N PRO A 91 -22.90 -11.45 8.04
CA PRO A 91 -23.78 -11.55 9.22
C PRO A 91 -23.85 -12.94 9.83
N THR A 92 -23.56 -13.97 9.05
CA THR A 92 -23.54 -15.36 9.50
C THR A 92 -22.14 -15.92 9.28
N MET A 93 -21.58 -16.56 10.31
CA MET A 93 -20.25 -17.17 10.21
C MET A 93 -20.19 -18.17 9.06
N ASN A 94 -19.18 -18.04 8.22
CA ASN A 94 -19.00 -18.84 6.99
C ASN A 94 -20.18 -18.77 5.99
N GLY A 95 -21.12 -17.82 6.19
CA GLY A 95 -22.23 -17.58 5.27
C GLY A 95 -21.85 -16.64 4.13
N GLU A 96 -22.84 -16.32 3.32
CA GLU A 96 -22.70 -15.37 2.22
C GLU A 96 -22.42 -13.95 2.70
N LEU A 97 -21.65 -13.21 1.91
CA LEU A 97 -21.41 -11.79 2.16
C LEU A 97 -22.67 -10.99 1.87
N ASN A 98 -22.97 -10.01 2.71
CA ASN A 98 -24.03 -9.06 2.47
C ASN A 98 -23.69 -8.16 1.27
N ALA A 99 -24.33 -8.43 0.13
CA ALA A 99 -24.05 -7.74 -1.12
C ALA A 99 -24.28 -6.21 -1.02
N THR A 100 -25.27 -5.77 -0.25
CA THR A 100 -25.59 -4.36 -0.06
C THR A 100 -24.49 -3.65 0.72
N GLU A 101 -24.04 -4.22 1.84
CA GLU A 101 -22.96 -3.62 2.64
C GLU A 101 -21.62 -3.64 1.91
N LEU A 102 -21.32 -4.73 1.23
CA LEU A 102 -20.13 -4.82 0.38
C LEU A 102 -20.13 -3.78 -0.74
N ALA A 103 -21.29 -3.52 -1.36
CA ALA A 103 -21.43 -2.50 -2.38
C ALA A 103 -21.18 -1.08 -1.84
N LYS A 104 -21.66 -0.77 -0.62
CA LYS A 104 -21.40 0.52 0.05
C LYS A 104 -19.91 0.71 0.34
N MET A 105 -19.25 -0.32 0.88
CA MET A 105 -17.82 -0.29 1.13
C MET A 105 -17.02 -0.07 -0.16
N LYS A 106 -17.33 -0.84 -1.21
CA LYS A 106 -16.69 -0.67 -2.53
C LYS A 106 -16.90 0.73 -3.10
N LYS A 107 -18.11 1.29 -2.97
CA LYS A 107 -18.41 2.64 -3.41
C LYS A 107 -17.54 3.67 -2.68
N PHE A 108 -17.39 3.55 -1.36
CA PHE A 108 -16.56 4.46 -0.57
C PHE A 108 -15.08 4.34 -0.96
N VAL A 109 -14.55 3.13 -1.09
CA VAL A 109 -13.16 2.89 -1.53
C VAL A 109 -12.93 3.49 -2.92
N LYS A 110 -13.86 3.26 -3.85
CA LYS A 110 -13.75 3.84 -5.21
C LYS A 110 -13.78 5.36 -5.20
N ALA A 111 -14.63 5.97 -4.39
CA ALA A 111 -14.68 7.42 -4.24
C ALA A 111 -13.37 8.01 -3.68
N ALA A 112 -12.69 7.29 -2.79
CA ALA A 112 -11.38 7.68 -2.28
C ALA A 112 -10.29 7.54 -3.36
N GLU A 113 -10.29 6.44 -4.10
CA GLU A 113 -9.37 6.20 -5.22
C GLU A 113 -9.47 7.32 -6.27
N ASP A 114 -10.68 7.72 -6.67
CA ASP A 114 -10.92 8.81 -7.63
C ASP A 114 -10.37 10.16 -7.15
N ARG A 115 -10.09 10.26 -5.85
CA ARG A 115 -9.48 11.43 -5.20
C ARG A 115 -7.99 11.29 -4.91
N ASN A 116 -7.37 10.17 -5.29
CA ASN A 116 -6.01 9.77 -4.91
C ASN A 116 -5.82 9.69 -3.39
N ILE A 117 -6.86 9.31 -2.65
CA ILE A 117 -6.81 9.04 -1.22
C ILE A 117 -6.61 7.55 -1.01
N GLN A 118 -5.61 7.18 -0.22
CA GLN A 118 -5.38 5.80 0.18
C GLN A 118 -6.31 5.40 1.32
N ILE A 119 -6.87 4.20 1.26
CA ILE A 119 -7.71 3.65 2.32
C ILE A 119 -6.98 2.53 3.06
N LEU A 120 -6.89 2.67 4.37
CA LEU A 120 -6.55 1.60 5.29
C LEU A 120 -7.86 0.98 5.81
N LEU A 121 -8.27 -0.14 5.24
CA LEU A 121 -9.41 -0.90 5.74
C LEU A 121 -9.06 -1.55 7.07
N ASP A 122 -9.80 -1.23 8.11
CA ASP A 122 -9.61 -1.79 9.45
C ASP A 122 -10.84 -2.58 9.89
N MET A 123 -10.68 -3.90 9.99
CA MET A 123 -11.70 -4.77 10.57
C MET A 123 -11.70 -4.60 12.08
N HIS A 124 -12.52 -3.66 12.58
CA HIS A 124 -12.49 -3.16 13.94
C HIS A 124 -13.35 -4.00 14.90
N ASN A 125 -13.00 -5.26 15.01
CA ASN A 125 -13.77 -6.25 15.81
C ASN A 125 -13.17 -6.52 17.20
N PHE A 126 -12.10 -5.84 17.60
CA PHE A 126 -11.40 -6.04 18.90
C PHE A 126 -10.98 -7.50 19.14
N GLY A 127 -10.61 -8.24 18.09
CA GLY A 127 -10.28 -9.66 18.19
C GLY A 127 -11.45 -10.56 18.51
N ARG A 128 -12.69 -10.08 18.33
CA ARG A 128 -13.93 -10.83 18.60
C ARG A 128 -14.73 -10.94 17.31
N GLY A 129 -15.45 -12.05 17.17
CA GLY A 129 -16.51 -12.24 16.19
C GLY A 129 -17.82 -12.55 16.91
N ILE A 130 -18.95 -12.49 16.19
CA ILE A 130 -20.21 -13.04 16.71
C ILE A 130 -20.08 -14.56 16.59
N ALA A 131 -20.27 -15.26 17.70
CA ALA A 131 -20.36 -16.72 17.75
C ALA A 131 -21.73 -17.18 17.28
#